data_9fb952bddce7618f5395bb6f9e5d0cb5
#
_entry.id   9fb952bddce7618f5395bb6f9e5d0cb5
#
_cell.length_a   1.000
_cell.length_b   1.000
_cell.length_c   1.000
_cell.angle_alpha   90.00
_cell.angle_beta   90.00
_cell.angle_gamma   90.00
#
_symmetry.space_group_name_H-M   'P 1'
#
loop_
_entity.id
_entity.type
_entity.pdbx_description
1 polymer ?
#
loop_
_entity_poly.entity_id
_entity_poly.type
_entity_poly.pdbx_seq_one_letter_code
_entity_poly.pdbx_strand_id
1 'polypeptide(L)'
;MKKSTHLLIASILAGCITSCSSGKRIAQHRIVTNPMNLNYRFQPKDESRREAADPVLEYFKGYYYLFASKSGGYWRSEDLAGWEYIPCTTIPTLEDYAPTILPIGDTLYFTTSSGKTQIFKNAHPEKDTWEAVDTKLTYRLHDPAFYSDEDGKVYMYWGCSDKDPIMGVEVDPKDGFRALGEAKALIAHHGDKYGWEVPGKNNEEPRQGWNEGPCMLKYEGRYYLQYAAPGTQYRIYGDGIYVGDTPLGPFEYVEDNPFSFKPGGFIGGAGHGHTFQDKYGNYWHVASMIISVRHMFERRLGLFPVAVSSRNGIYAHTVWSDYPFYIPNRKVDFDKTDLSVGWNLLSYRKPVQASSSLAGYEPGNANDEQIETWWAAQTGKKGEWLQVDLETPMLVNSIHVNFADHHFKVFAPHPPVVYQFFIEGSADGKKWMNLFDERENGKDEPHRLFTLDKPVKVRYLRICNAKEMDGCFSLSGFRVFGKGEGAAPSKVTGFRAIRDSEDKRIFRFTWDAQKGATGYVLRWGTQKDKLTHAVTVFDNQYEARYFNRDSEYYFSITAFNENGN
;
A
#
# COMPACT_ATOMS: atom_id res chain seq x y z
N MET A 1 -15.83 -71.51 46.70
CA MET A 1 -17.08 -70.69 46.65
C MET A 1 -16.78 -69.36 47.29
N LYS A 2 -16.79 -68.32 46.54
CA LYS A 2 -17.19 -66.94 46.77
C LYS A 2 -16.59 -66.09 45.67
N LYS A 3 -17.42 -65.58 44.76
CA LYS A 3 -17.07 -64.66 43.71
C LYS A 3 -16.78 -63.27 44.31
N SER A 4 -15.73 -62.68 43.88
CA SER A 4 -15.43 -61.27 44.19
C SER A 4 -15.36 -60.50 42.88
N THR A 5 -16.29 -59.56 42.74
CA THR A 5 -16.52 -58.70 41.57
C THR A 5 -15.59 -57.50 41.69
N HIS A 6 -14.65 -57.32 40.74
CA HIS A 6 -13.85 -56.11 40.65
C HIS A 6 -14.55 -55.10 39.76
N LEU A 7 -14.90 -53.97 40.36
CA LEU A 7 -15.41 -52.77 39.71
C LEU A 7 -14.27 -52.02 39.04
N LEU A 8 -14.31 -51.92 37.72
CA LEU A 8 -13.36 -51.10 36.94
C LEU A 8 -13.90 -49.68 36.91
N ILE A 9 -13.20 -48.74 37.54
CA ILE A 9 -13.48 -47.29 37.45
C ILE A 9 -12.70 -46.79 36.20
N ALA A 10 -13.43 -46.42 35.17
CA ALA A 10 -12.90 -45.74 34.00
C ALA A 10 -12.70 -44.25 34.31
N SER A 11 -11.44 -43.87 34.44
CA SER A 11 -11.05 -42.44 34.52
C SER A 11 -11.13 -41.83 33.13
N ILE A 12 -12.12 -40.98 32.90
CA ILE A 12 -12.21 -40.13 31.70
C ILE A 12 -11.22 -38.99 31.91
N LEU A 13 -10.07 -39.04 31.21
CA LEU A 13 -9.21 -37.90 31.07
C LEU A 13 -9.91 -36.85 30.18
N ALA A 14 -10.29 -35.74 30.77
CA ALA A 14 -10.63 -34.51 30.06
C ALA A 14 -9.36 -33.96 29.41
N GLY A 15 -9.12 -34.33 28.16
CA GLY A 15 -8.05 -33.76 27.34
C GLY A 15 -8.37 -32.32 26.97
N CYS A 16 -7.50 -31.43 27.35
CA CYS A 16 -7.57 -29.99 27.15
C CYS A 16 -7.79 -29.58 25.70
N ILE A 17 -8.90 -28.92 25.44
CA ILE A 17 -9.12 -28.09 24.27
C ILE A 17 -8.51 -26.70 24.57
N THR A 18 -7.20 -26.58 24.41
CA THR A 18 -6.47 -25.28 24.52
C THR A 18 -5.76 -24.86 23.26
N SER A 19 -5.94 -25.58 22.13
CA SER A 19 -5.25 -25.23 20.87
C SER A 19 -6.02 -24.28 19.94
N CYS A 20 -7.29 -23.99 20.22
CA CYS A 20 -8.11 -23.16 19.32
C CYS A 20 -7.99 -21.64 19.55
N SER A 21 -7.49 -21.19 20.70
CA SER A 21 -7.41 -19.76 21.01
C SER A 21 -6.13 -19.09 20.49
N SER A 22 -5.01 -19.83 20.43
CA SER A 22 -3.75 -19.29 19.93
C SER A 22 -3.75 -19.11 18.39
N GLY A 23 -4.36 -20.04 17.66
CA GLY A 23 -4.47 -19.95 16.20
C GLY A 23 -5.34 -18.76 15.74
N LYS A 24 -6.44 -18.47 16.44
CA LYS A 24 -7.29 -17.30 16.15
C LYS A 24 -6.60 -15.97 16.52
N ARG A 25 -5.85 -15.91 17.64
CA ARG A 25 -5.07 -14.71 17.99
C ARG A 25 -3.97 -14.42 16.99
N ILE A 26 -3.23 -15.42 16.52
CA ILE A 26 -2.19 -15.26 15.51
C ILE A 26 -2.79 -14.76 14.19
N ALA A 27 -3.98 -15.24 13.79
CA ALA A 27 -4.68 -14.72 12.60
C ALA A 27 -5.09 -13.24 12.74
N GLN A 28 -5.52 -12.81 13.92
CA GLN A 28 -5.91 -11.41 14.18
C GLN A 28 -4.73 -10.43 14.09
N HIS A 29 -3.54 -10.82 14.53
CA HIS A 29 -2.32 -9.99 14.46
C HIS A 29 -1.76 -9.82 13.04
N ARG A 30 -2.33 -10.50 12.05
CA ARG A 30 -1.90 -10.43 10.64
C ARG A 30 -2.93 -9.81 9.71
N ILE A 31 -3.84 -9.03 10.25
CA ILE A 31 -4.75 -8.19 9.48
C ILE A 31 -4.12 -6.82 9.32
N VAL A 32 -3.97 -6.37 8.10
CA VAL A 32 -3.37 -5.08 7.74
C VAL A 32 -4.25 -4.31 6.77
N THR A 33 -3.91 -3.07 6.52
CA THR A 33 -4.52 -2.20 5.51
C THR A 33 -3.50 -1.20 4.99
N ASN A 34 -3.75 -0.58 3.84
CA ASN A 34 -2.94 0.52 3.34
C ASN A 34 -3.56 1.90 3.67
N PRO A 35 -2.72 2.94 3.81
CA PRO A 35 -1.26 2.89 3.78
C PRO A 35 -0.68 2.06 4.92
N MET A 36 0.50 1.47 4.70
CA MET A 36 1.20 0.68 5.71
C MET A 36 1.39 1.47 6.99
N ASN A 37 1.24 0.83 8.15
CA ASN A 37 1.44 1.46 9.44
C ASN A 37 2.93 1.50 9.79
N LEU A 38 3.60 2.58 9.39
CA LEU A 38 5.01 2.85 9.63
C LEU A 38 5.17 4.20 10.34
N ASN A 39 6.29 4.37 11.05
CA ASN A 39 6.67 5.65 11.63
C ASN A 39 7.31 6.56 10.56
N TYR A 40 6.52 7.02 9.61
CA TYR A 40 6.97 7.92 8.56
C TYR A 40 7.62 9.17 9.13
N ARG A 41 8.87 9.44 8.73
CA ARG A 41 9.66 10.56 9.24
C ARG A 41 9.18 11.89 8.65
N PHE A 42 9.14 12.93 9.49
CA PHE A 42 9.03 14.30 8.99
C PHE A 42 10.29 14.69 8.24
N GLN A 43 10.14 15.47 7.17
CA GLN A 43 11.26 15.88 6.35
C GLN A 43 12.10 16.99 7.02
N PRO A 44 13.43 17.09 6.71
CA PRO A 44 14.32 18.07 7.39
C PRO A 44 14.04 19.52 7.02
N LYS A 45 13.40 19.77 5.88
CA LYS A 45 13.21 21.11 5.30
C LYS A 45 11.86 21.21 4.63
N ASP A 46 11.55 22.42 4.20
CA ASP A 46 10.34 22.81 3.46
C ASP A 46 9.09 22.73 4.32
N GLU A 47 7.96 22.32 3.74
CA GLU A 47 6.72 22.17 4.48
C GLU A 47 6.79 20.97 5.43
N SER A 48 6.24 21.14 6.63
CA SER A 48 6.17 20.06 7.62
C SER A 48 5.28 18.94 7.11
N ARG A 49 5.90 17.84 6.67
CA ARG A 49 5.22 16.67 6.12
C ARG A 49 6.00 15.39 6.40
N ARG A 50 5.28 14.29 6.47
CA ARG A 50 5.88 12.96 6.49
C ARG A 50 6.06 12.43 5.09
N GLU A 51 7.15 11.69 4.87
CA GLU A 51 7.42 11.05 3.59
C GLU A 51 8.09 9.69 3.78
N ALA A 52 7.72 8.73 2.93
CA ALA A 52 8.49 7.57 2.50
C ALA A 52 7.92 7.13 1.15
N ALA A 53 8.80 6.76 0.21
CA ALA A 53 8.42 6.41 -1.14
C ALA A 53 9.47 5.55 -1.83
N ASP A 54 9.20 5.16 -3.07
CA ASP A 54 10.14 4.45 -3.92
C ASP A 54 10.74 3.23 -3.18
N PRO A 55 9.88 2.35 -2.63
CA PRO A 55 10.32 1.33 -1.69
C PRO A 55 11.01 0.16 -2.39
N VAL A 56 11.97 -0.42 -1.71
CA VAL A 56 12.51 -1.75 -2.00
C VAL A 56 12.39 -2.64 -0.76
N LEU A 57 12.02 -3.90 -0.95
CA LEU A 57 11.82 -4.85 0.13
C LEU A 57 12.38 -6.22 -0.24
N GLU A 58 13.25 -6.76 0.64
CA GLU A 58 13.86 -8.08 0.46
C GLU A 58 13.76 -8.93 1.73
N TYR A 59 13.61 -10.23 1.54
CA TYR A 59 13.71 -11.20 2.63
C TYR A 59 15.15 -11.64 2.80
N PHE A 60 15.74 -11.36 3.97
CA PHE A 60 17.13 -11.68 4.27
C PHE A 60 17.29 -12.14 5.72
N LYS A 61 17.95 -13.28 5.92
CA LYS A 61 18.28 -13.86 7.24
C LYS A 61 17.11 -13.89 8.25
N GLY A 62 15.91 -14.27 7.76
CA GLY A 62 14.74 -14.45 8.62
C GLY A 62 13.84 -13.24 8.76
N TYR A 63 14.24 -12.07 8.23
CA TYR A 63 13.49 -10.82 8.28
C TYR A 63 13.26 -10.25 6.88
N TYR A 64 12.19 -9.50 6.75
CA TYR A 64 11.96 -8.58 5.64
C TYR A 64 12.59 -7.24 5.98
N TYR A 65 13.40 -6.69 5.06
CA TYR A 65 14.00 -5.37 5.20
C TYR A 65 13.40 -4.44 4.14
N LEU A 66 12.80 -3.34 4.62
CA LEU A 66 12.14 -2.33 3.79
C LEU A 66 12.93 -1.03 3.85
N PHE A 67 13.40 -0.57 2.70
CA PHE A 67 14.02 0.73 2.53
C PHE A 67 13.12 1.62 1.68
N ALA A 68 13.14 2.92 1.94
CA ALA A 68 12.38 3.90 1.19
C ALA A 68 13.09 5.26 1.16
N SER A 69 12.78 6.05 0.15
CA SER A 69 13.27 7.43 0.00
C SER A 69 13.01 8.26 1.23
N LYS A 70 13.99 9.06 1.65
CA LYS A 70 13.85 10.08 2.72
C LYS A 70 13.46 9.55 4.11
N SER A 71 13.65 8.26 4.35
CA SER A 71 13.20 7.63 5.59
C SER A 71 14.12 7.84 6.81
N GLY A 72 15.38 8.22 6.59
CA GLY A 72 16.39 8.40 7.66
C GLY A 72 16.80 7.11 8.36
N GLY A 73 16.36 5.98 7.86
CA GLY A 73 16.58 4.62 8.33
C GLY A 73 15.81 3.65 7.45
N TYR A 74 15.56 2.48 7.97
CA TYR A 74 14.80 1.43 7.29
C TYR A 74 14.02 0.61 8.31
N TRP A 75 13.12 -0.22 7.82
CA TRP A 75 12.29 -1.07 8.69
C TRP A 75 12.63 -2.53 8.49
N ARG A 76 12.41 -3.33 9.55
CA ARG A 76 12.41 -4.79 9.46
C ARG A 76 11.10 -5.38 9.99
N SER A 77 10.74 -6.55 9.46
CA SER A 77 9.55 -7.30 9.88
C SER A 77 9.80 -8.80 9.81
N GLU A 78 9.21 -9.56 10.70
CA GLU A 78 9.19 -11.04 10.63
C GLU A 78 8.03 -11.57 9.78
N ASP A 79 6.98 -10.75 9.56
CA ASP A 79 5.68 -11.24 9.10
C ASP A 79 4.94 -10.31 8.13
N LEU A 80 5.54 -9.19 7.70
CA LEU A 80 4.96 -8.14 6.86
C LEU A 80 3.83 -7.32 7.51
N ALA A 81 3.44 -7.63 8.74
CA ALA A 81 2.38 -6.93 9.45
C ALA A 81 2.91 -5.96 10.52
N GLY A 82 3.87 -6.42 11.32
CA GLY A 82 4.53 -5.61 12.34
C GLY A 82 5.91 -5.14 11.88
N TRP A 83 6.21 -3.86 12.03
CA TRP A 83 7.46 -3.25 11.55
C TRP A 83 8.23 -2.59 12.69
N GLU A 84 9.52 -2.85 12.73
CA GLU A 84 10.48 -2.20 13.62
C GLU A 84 11.37 -1.25 12.81
N TYR A 85 11.47 0.00 13.22
CA TYR A 85 12.32 0.99 12.58
C TYR A 85 13.76 0.91 13.10
N ILE A 86 14.71 0.89 12.19
CA ILE A 86 16.15 0.91 12.45
C ILE A 86 16.68 2.25 11.94
N PRO A 87 17.01 3.20 12.84
CA PRO A 87 17.64 4.44 12.42
C PRO A 87 19.02 4.15 11.83
N CYS A 88 19.41 4.86 10.77
CA CYS A 88 20.67 4.63 10.10
C CYS A 88 21.45 5.94 9.94
N THR A 89 22.72 5.91 10.36
CA THR A 89 23.65 7.04 10.29
C THR A 89 24.91 6.71 9.50
N THR A 90 25.13 5.42 9.21
CA THR A 90 26.32 4.92 8.51
C THR A 90 26.21 4.94 6.99
N ILE A 91 25.02 5.21 6.44
CA ILE A 91 24.78 5.42 5.01
C ILE A 91 24.50 6.90 4.74
N PRO A 92 25.49 7.71 4.29
CA PRO A 92 25.28 9.15 4.03
C PRO A 92 24.24 9.42 2.93
N THR A 93 24.08 8.49 1.96
CA THR A 93 23.16 8.62 0.82
C THR A 93 21.74 8.13 1.12
N LEU A 94 21.44 7.68 2.34
CA LEU A 94 20.10 7.25 2.72
C LEU A 94 19.05 8.38 2.65
N GLU A 95 19.50 9.62 2.70
CA GLU A 95 18.68 10.82 2.50
C GLU A 95 18.37 11.12 1.02
N ASP A 96 18.95 10.36 0.09
CA ASP A 96 18.64 10.46 -1.34
C ASP A 96 17.38 9.68 -1.70
N TYR A 97 16.99 9.68 -2.97
CA TYR A 97 15.78 9.03 -3.47
C TYR A 97 16.06 7.62 -3.99
N ALA A 98 14.98 6.82 -4.09
CA ALA A 98 14.94 5.52 -4.74
C ALA A 98 16.06 4.57 -4.29
N PRO A 99 16.01 4.08 -3.05
CA PRO A 99 16.95 3.06 -2.58
C PRO A 99 16.71 1.73 -3.29
N THR A 100 17.79 0.97 -3.49
CA THR A 100 17.72 -0.44 -3.87
C THR A 100 18.62 -1.27 -2.98
N ILE A 101 18.19 -2.51 -2.68
CA ILE A 101 18.97 -3.48 -1.91
C ILE A 101 19.06 -4.81 -2.66
N LEU A 102 20.13 -5.55 -2.41
CA LEU A 102 20.36 -6.87 -3.00
C LEU A 102 21.03 -7.82 -2.00
N PRO A 103 20.41 -8.93 -1.63
CA PRO A 103 21.07 -10.01 -0.92
C PRO A 103 22.05 -10.78 -1.85
N ILE A 104 23.31 -10.86 -1.49
CA ILE A 104 24.31 -11.75 -2.13
C ILE A 104 24.99 -12.57 -1.03
N GLY A 105 24.72 -13.86 -0.98
CA GLY A 105 25.19 -14.73 0.10
C GLY A 105 24.73 -14.21 1.47
N ASP A 106 25.69 -13.98 2.37
CA ASP A 106 25.43 -13.50 3.75
C ASP A 106 25.46 -11.97 3.89
N THR A 107 25.42 -11.23 2.80
CA THR A 107 25.60 -9.77 2.79
C THR A 107 24.48 -9.09 2.02
N LEU A 108 23.91 -8.05 2.62
CA LEU A 108 22.97 -7.15 1.98
C LEU A 108 23.72 -5.94 1.41
N TYR A 109 23.54 -5.66 0.12
CA TYR A 109 24.08 -4.49 -0.57
C TYR A 109 23.02 -3.43 -0.74
N PHE A 110 23.43 -2.16 -0.79
CA PHE A 110 22.54 -0.99 -0.85
C PHE A 110 23.14 0.10 -1.76
N THR A 111 22.28 0.76 -2.53
CA THR A 111 22.58 2.05 -3.21
C THR A 111 21.32 2.89 -3.40
N THR A 112 21.47 4.14 -3.87
CA THR A 112 20.39 5.12 -4.13
C THR A 112 20.67 5.95 -5.38
N SER A 113 19.71 6.81 -5.76
CA SER A 113 19.87 7.91 -6.72
C SER A 113 20.76 8.99 -6.14
N SER A 114 22.05 8.84 -6.22
CA SER A 114 23.00 9.83 -5.71
C SER A 114 23.80 10.52 -6.83
N GLY A 115 24.36 11.69 -6.55
CA GLY A 115 25.18 12.43 -7.50
C GLY A 115 26.43 11.68 -7.98
N LYS A 116 26.95 10.78 -7.13
CA LYS A 116 27.99 9.79 -7.42
C LYS A 116 27.54 8.46 -6.89
N THR A 117 27.56 7.43 -7.73
CA THR A 117 27.20 6.08 -7.31
C THR A 117 28.08 5.61 -6.17
N GLN A 118 27.46 5.28 -5.04
CA GLN A 118 28.08 4.69 -3.86
C GLN A 118 27.30 3.46 -3.46
N ILE A 119 28.01 2.34 -3.28
CA ILE A 119 27.40 1.08 -2.83
C ILE A 119 27.88 0.80 -1.42
N PHE A 120 26.97 0.39 -0.57
CA PHE A 120 27.24 0.00 0.81
C PHE A 120 26.88 -1.49 0.99
N LYS A 121 27.44 -2.11 2.02
CA LYS A 121 27.18 -3.51 2.36
C LYS A 121 27.03 -3.67 3.87
N ASN A 122 26.21 -4.63 4.29
CA ASN A 122 26.08 -5.02 5.68
C ASN A 122 25.70 -6.51 5.80
N ALA A 123 26.44 -7.28 6.58
CA ALA A 123 26.11 -8.68 6.89
C ALA A 123 25.11 -8.80 8.06
N HIS A 124 24.92 -7.73 8.83
CA HIS A 124 24.09 -7.64 10.02
C HIS A 124 23.16 -6.41 9.98
N PRO A 125 22.20 -6.36 9.01
CA PRO A 125 21.36 -5.16 8.82
C PRO A 125 20.37 -4.91 9.98
N GLU A 126 20.31 -5.78 10.98
CA GLU A 126 19.67 -5.48 12.27
C GLU A 126 20.45 -4.42 13.09
N LYS A 127 21.66 -4.05 12.64
CA LYS A 127 22.55 -3.04 13.23
C LYS A 127 22.95 -2.02 12.19
N ASP A 128 23.11 -0.77 12.61
CA ASP A 128 23.64 0.32 11.78
C ASP A 128 25.18 0.21 11.64
N THR A 129 25.64 -0.79 10.88
CA THR A 129 27.07 -1.10 10.66
C THR A 129 27.39 -1.25 9.16
N TRP A 130 26.87 -0.35 8.35
CA TRP A 130 27.12 -0.36 6.91
C TRP A 130 28.51 0.12 6.56
N GLU A 131 29.13 -0.55 5.60
CA GLU A 131 30.46 -0.26 5.09
C GLU A 131 30.41 0.11 3.61
N ALA A 132 31.15 1.11 3.20
CA ALA A 132 31.26 1.48 1.79
C ALA A 132 32.04 0.40 1.00
N VAL A 133 31.55 0.06 -0.18
CA VAL A 133 32.26 -0.76 -1.18
C VAL A 133 33.17 0.15 -2.00
N ASP A 134 34.36 -0.33 -2.38
CA ASP A 134 35.17 0.32 -3.42
C ASP A 134 34.48 0.21 -4.78
N THR A 135 33.54 1.13 -5.01
CA THR A 135 32.62 1.09 -6.15
C THR A 135 33.34 1.49 -7.44
N LYS A 136 33.30 0.58 -8.44
CA LYS A 136 33.90 0.79 -9.78
C LYS A 136 32.84 1.03 -10.87
N LEU A 137 31.57 1.07 -10.52
CA LEU A 137 30.50 1.42 -11.44
C LEU A 137 30.55 2.93 -11.73
N THR A 138 30.71 3.29 -12.99
CA THR A 138 30.96 4.68 -13.44
C THR A 138 29.70 5.40 -13.91
N TYR A 139 28.57 4.67 -14.08
CA TYR A 139 27.30 5.26 -14.47
C TYR A 139 26.71 6.09 -13.32
N ARG A 140 26.14 7.25 -13.66
CA ARG A 140 25.30 7.99 -12.73
C ARG A 140 23.93 7.34 -12.73
N LEU A 141 23.53 6.84 -11.58
CA LEU A 141 22.25 6.14 -11.42
C LEU A 141 21.16 7.11 -10.95
N HIS A 142 20.04 7.09 -11.65
CA HIS A 142 18.77 7.65 -11.22
C HIS A 142 17.78 6.50 -11.11
N ASP A 143 17.14 6.35 -9.95
CA ASP A 143 16.25 5.25 -9.63
C ASP A 143 16.88 3.88 -9.93
N PRO A 144 17.96 3.52 -9.22
CA PRO A 144 18.65 2.26 -9.45
C PRO A 144 17.83 1.06 -8.99
N ALA A 145 18.00 -0.07 -9.67
CA ALA A 145 17.49 -1.36 -9.23
C ALA A 145 18.54 -2.46 -9.46
N PHE A 146 18.84 -3.19 -8.40
CA PHE A 146 19.63 -4.42 -8.50
C PHE A 146 18.74 -5.59 -8.91
N TYR A 147 19.35 -6.55 -9.59
CA TYR A 147 18.78 -7.86 -9.82
C TYR A 147 19.87 -8.93 -9.83
N SER A 148 19.68 -10.03 -9.09
CA SER A 148 20.55 -11.21 -9.16
C SER A 148 19.79 -12.36 -9.81
N ASP A 149 20.36 -12.91 -10.89
CA ASP A 149 19.77 -14.06 -11.56
C ASP A 149 20.22 -15.38 -10.90
N GLU A 150 19.51 -16.47 -11.18
CA GLU A 150 19.76 -17.81 -10.67
C GLU A 150 21.12 -18.38 -11.09
N ASP A 151 21.72 -17.90 -12.19
CA ASP A 151 23.05 -18.25 -12.64
C ASP A 151 24.18 -17.49 -11.89
N GLY A 152 23.80 -16.62 -10.93
CA GLY A 152 24.72 -15.83 -10.10
C GLY A 152 25.20 -14.54 -10.73
N LYS A 153 24.73 -14.19 -11.94
CA LYS A 153 24.98 -12.89 -12.54
C LYS A 153 24.16 -11.81 -11.87
N VAL A 154 24.72 -10.61 -11.83
CA VAL A 154 24.08 -9.44 -11.25
C VAL A 154 23.91 -8.35 -12.30
N TYR A 155 22.77 -7.73 -12.28
CA TYR A 155 22.38 -6.65 -13.20
C TYR A 155 22.03 -5.40 -12.41
N MET A 156 22.33 -4.25 -13.02
CA MET A 156 21.92 -2.94 -12.54
C MET A 156 21.04 -2.29 -13.60
N TYR A 157 19.85 -1.85 -13.19
CA TYR A 157 18.94 -1.05 -13.99
C TYR A 157 18.82 0.34 -13.40
N TRP A 158 18.53 1.35 -14.24
CA TRP A 158 18.25 2.71 -13.78
C TRP A 158 17.52 3.50 -14.85
N GLY A 159 16.82 4.54 -14.43
CA GLY A 159 16.16 5.50 -15.30
C GLY A 159 15.12 6.31 -14.53
N CYS A 160 15.12 7.62 -14.74
CA CYS A 160 14.13 8.55 -14.19
C CYS A 160 14.13 9.78 -15.10
N SER A 161 13.33 9.75 -16.17
CA SER A 161 13.35 10.78 -17.20
C SER A 161 12.02 10.83 -17.97
N ASP A 162 11.67 12.03 -18.45
CA ASP A 162 10.62 12.25 -19.44
C ASP A 162 11.12 12.11 -20.90
N LYS A 163 12.39 11.76 -21.11
CA LYS A 163 13.04 11.69 -22.43
C LYS A 163 13.87 10.43 -22.63
N ASP A 164 14.64 10.06 -21.62
CA ASP A 164 15.60 8.97 -21.71
C ASP A 164 14.96 7.64 -21.32
N PRO A 165 15.38 6.53 -21.94
CA PRO A 165 14.85 5.20 -21.62
C PRO A 165 15.40 4.69 -20.28
N ILE A 166 14.74 3.66 -19.73
CA ILE A 166 15.33 2.81 -18.70
C ILE A 166 16.53 2.07 -19.31
N MET A 167 17.64 2.09 -18.58
CA MET A 167 18.92 1.49 -18.96
C MET A 167 19.18 0.24 -18.14
N GLY A 168 20.05 -0.66 -18.65
CA GLY A 168 20.49 -1.83 -17.90
C GLY A 168 21.87 -2.31 -18.34
N VAL A 169 22.62 -2.92 -17.40
CA VAL A 169 23.95 -3.49 -17.63
C VAL A 169 24.22 -4.64 -16.66
N GLU A 170 24.98 -5.64 -17.11
CA GLU A 170 25.56 -6.68 -16.23
C GLU A 170 26.73 -6.09 -15.44
N VAL A 171 26.85 -6.43 -14.14
CA VAL A 171 27.91 -5.91 -13.25
C VAL A 171 28.58 -7.05 -12.47
N ASP A 172 29.85 -6.86 -12.09
CA ASP A 172 30.61 -7.79 -11.27
C ASP A 172 30.65 -7.34 -9.79
N PRO A 173 29.84 -7.92 -8.89
CA PRO A 173 29.85 -7.54 -7.49
C PRO A 173 31.16 -7.86 -6.76
N LYS A 174 31.97 -8.78 -7.30
CA LYS A 174 33.29 -9.13 -6.74
C LYS A 174 34.37 -8.10 -7.09
N ASP A 175 34.13 -7.32 -8.13
CA ASP A 175 35.03 -6.25 -8.56
C ASP A 175 34.34 -4.87 -8.47
N GLY A 176 33.80 -4.55 -7.29
CA GLY A 176 33.20 -3.25 -7.00
C GLY A 176 32.01 -2.87 -7.89
N PHE A 177 31.26 -3.86 -8.37
CA PHE A 177 30.14 -3.69 -9.31
C PHE A 177 30.56 -3.05 -10.64
N ARG A 178 31.77 -3.32 -11.11
CA ARG A 178 32.24 -2.88 -12.41
C ARG A 178 31.32 -3.43 -13.52
N ALA A 179 30.93 -2.56 -14.45
CA ALA A 179 30.13 -2.96 -15.62
C ALA A 179 30.89 -3.97 -16.50
N LEU A 180 30.19 -5.03 -16.92
CA LEU A 180 30.71 -6.10 -17.79
C LEU A 180 30.30 -5.90 -19.25
N GLY A 181 30.15 -4.66 -19.69
CA GLY A 181 29.79 -4.27 -21.05
C GLY A 181 29.24 -2.85 -21.10
N GLU A 182 28.70 -2.50 -22.26
CA GLU A 182 27.99 -1.24 -22.42
C GLU A 182 26.56 -1.33 -21.94
N ALA A 183 26.04 -0.25 -21.34
CA ALA A 183 24.64 -0.17 -20.93
C ALA A 183 23.72 -0.17 -22.15
N LYS A 184 22.62 -0.90 -22.05
CA LYS A 184 21.59 -0.99 -23.09
C LYS A 184 20.39 -0.13 -22.72
N ALA A 185 19.82 0.56 -23.71
CA ALA A 185 18.49 1.15 -23.60
C ALA A 185 17.44 0.03 -23.72
N LEU A 186 16.53 -0.06 -22.74
CA LEU A 186 15.62 -1.18 -22.59
C LEU A 186 14.16 -0.82 -22.93
N ILE A 187 13.59 0.15 -22.23
CA ILE A 187 12.19 0.58 -22.40
C ILE A 187 12.07 2.10 -22.34
N ALA A 188 11.12 2.65 -23.06
CA ALA A 188 10.85 4.07 -23.13
C ALA A 188 9.35 4.36 -22.92
N HIS A 189 9.03 5.61 -22.64
CA HIS A 189 7.68 6.13 -22.47
C HIS A 189 6.93 6.19 -23.81
N HIS A 190 5.64 5.81 -23.80
CA HIS A 190 4.75 5.80 -24.96
C HIS A 190 3.33 6.30 -24.62
N GLY A 191 3.21 7.45 -23.97
CA GLY A 191 1.93 8.05 -23.59
C GLY A 191 0.98 8.34 -24.76
N ASP A 192 1.51 8.37 -26.00
CA ASP A 192 0.67 8.42 -27.23
C ASP A 192 -0.17 7.16 -27.43
N LYS A 193 0.29 6.01 -26.90
CA LYS A 193 -0.38 4.69 -26.98
C LYS A 193 -1.02 4.29 -25.66
N TYR A 194 -0.36 4.54 -24.55
CA TYR A 194 -0.70 4.05 -23.22
C TYR A 194 -1.20 5.22 -22.36
N GLY A 195 -2.51 5.31 -22.17
CA GLY A 195 -3.12 6.44 -21.47
C GLY A 195 -2.65 6.59 -20.03
N TRP A 196 -2.36 5.48 -19.33
CA TRP A 196 -1.88 5.50 -17.95
C TRP A 196 -0.49 6.14 -17.79
N GLU A 197 0.29 6.24 -18.86
CA GLU A 197 1.59 6.95 -18.88
C GLU A 197 1.45 8.48 -19.07
N VAL A 198 0.26 8.99 -19.32
CA VAL A 198 0.02 10.43 -19.53
C VAL A 198 -0.10 11.13 -18.17
N PRO A 199 0.62 12.25 -17.93
CA PRO A 199 0.52 13.03 -16.70
C PRO A 199 -0.86 13.66 -16.48
N GLY A 200 -1.02 14.25 -15.27
CA GLY A 200 -2.25 14.90 -14.85
C GLY A 200 -3.03 14.10 -13.83
N LYS A 201 -3.96 14.73 -13.14
CA LYS A 201 -4.78 14.08 -12.09
C LYS A 201 -5.67 12.96 -12.62
N ASN A 202 -6.00 13.02 -13.91
CA ASN A 202 -6.79 12.03 -14.64
C ASN A 202 -6.17 11.76 -16.03
N ASN A 203 -4.85 11.72 -16.16
CA ASN A 203 -4.11 11.46 -17.39
C ASN A 203 -4.47 12.42 -18.55
N GLU A 204 -4.61 13.73 -18.26
CA GLU A 204 -5.10 14.74 -19.22
C GLU A 204 -4.04 15.75 -19.68
N GLU A 205 -2.85 15.80 -19.06
CA GLU A 205 -1.84 16.79 -19.42
C GLU A 205 -1.15 16.44 -20.75
N PRO A 206 -1.05 17.38 -21.72
CA PRO A 206 -0.52 17.10 -23.06
C PRO A 206 1.02 17.10 -23.11
N ARG A 207 1.70 16.70 -22.03
CA ARG A 207 3.16 16.56 -21.97
C ARG A 207 3.57 15.11 -21.76
N GLN A 208 4.81 14.81 -22.00
CA GLN A 208 5.37 13.50 -21.73
C GLN A 208 5.46 13.25 -20.22
N GLY A 209 5.08 12.06 -19.80
CA GLY A 209 5.23 11.60 -18.43
C GLY A 209 6.64 11.09 -18.14
N TRP A 210 6.91 10.85 -16.87
CA TRP A 210 8.14 10.22 -16.42
C TRP A 210 8.08 8.71 -16.69
N ASN A 211 9.25 8.14 -16.96
CA ASN A 211 9.55 6.73 -17.09
C ASN A 211 10.66 6.43 -16.09
N GLU A 212 10.35 5.75 -14.98
CA GLU A 212 11.23 5.68 -13.82
C GLU A 212 11.08 4.36 -13.04
N GLY A 213 11.82 4.19 -11.95
CA GLY A 213 11.64 3.13 -10.98
C GLY A 213 11.71 1.70 -11.53
N PRO A 214 12.77 1.31 -12.27
CA PRO A 214 12.87 -0.06 -12.77
C PRO A 214 12.91 -1.07 -11.64
N CYS A 215 12.29 -2.24 -11.87
CA CYS A 215 12.42 -3.42 -11.03
C CYS A 215 12.36 -4.68 -11.90
N MET A 216 13.26 -5.64 -11.70
CA MET A 216 13.29 -6.87 -12.48
C MET A 216 12.77 -8.04 -11.65
N LEU A 217 11.87 -8.82 -12.24
CA LEU A 217 11.40 -10.08 -11.71
C LEU A 217 11.56 -11.18 -12.76
N LYS A 218 12.01 -12.37 -12.35
CA LYS A 218 12.00 -13.58 -13.18
C LYS A 218 10.88 -14.51 -12.74
N TYR A 219 10.11 -14.99 -13.69
CA TYR A 219 9.08 -16.01 -13.45
C TYR A 219 8.98 -16.97 -14.64
N GLU A 220 9.03 -18.27 -14.37
CA GLU A 220 8.97 -19.35 -15.38
C GLU A 220 9.95 -19.14 -16.55
N GLY A 221 11.17 -18.67 -16.24
CA GLY A 221 12.24 -18.46 -17.22
C GLY A 221 12.11 -17.16 -18.04
N ARG A 222 11.08 -16.36 -17.83
CA ARG A 222 10.91 -15.06 -18.47
C ARG A 222 11.21 -13.91 -17.51
N TYR A 223 11.67 -12.80 -18.05
CA TYR A 223 12.07 -11.61 -17.32
C TYR A 223 11.04 -10.50 -17.49
N TYR A 224 10.54 -9.99 -16.36
CA TYR A 224 9.52 -8.94 -16.30
C TYR A 224 10.17 -7.66 -15.77
N LEU A 225 10.47 -6.73 -16.68
CA LEU A 225 11.00 -5.43 -16.34
C LEU A 225 9.84 -4.49 -16.02
N GLN A 226 9.72 -4.13 -14.75
CA GLN A 226 8.74 -3.19 -14.22
C GLN A 226 9.26 -1.77 -14.39
N TYR A 227 8.35 -0.80 -14.48
CA TYR A 227 8.64 0.63 -14.52
C TYR A 227 7.45 1.44 -14.06
N ALA A 228 7.69 2.64 -13.54
CA ALA A 228 6.66 3.54 -13.05
C ALA A 228 6.38 4.69 -14.02
N ALA A 229 5.12 5.11 -14.10
CA ALA A 229 4.64 6.27 -14.84
C ALA A 229 3.33 6.78 -14.22
N PRO A 230 2.86 8.01 -14.54
CA PRO A 230 3.51 9.07 -15.31
C PRO A 230 4.28 10.07 -14.45
N GLY A 231 4.24 9.94 -13.13
CA GLY A 231 4.90 10.82 -12.19
C GLY A 231 4.30 10.71 -10.79
N THR A 232 5.18 10.75 -9.82
CA THR A 232 4.95 10.39 -8.41
C THR A 232 3.98 11.31 -7.65
N GLN A 233 3.57 12.45 -8.21
CA GLN A 233 2.64 13.39 -7.58
C GLN A 233 1.16 13.09 -7.88
N TYR A 234 0.86 12.16 -8.78
CA TYR A 234 -0.50 11.89 -9.24
C TYR A 234 -1.07 10.63 -8.60
N ARG A 235 -2.34 10.65 -8.23
CA ARG A 235 -3.05 9.45 -7.71
C ARG A 235 -3.12 8.29 -8.70
N ILE A 236 -2.94 8.61 -9.99
CA ILE A 236 -2.88 7.64 -11.10
C ILE A 236 -1.46 7.11 -11.34
N TYR A 237 -0.52 7.35 -10.43
CA TYR A 237 0.81 6.78 -10.48
C TYR A 237 0.76 5.27 -10.33
N GLY A 238 1.33 4.53 -11.27
CA GLY A 238 1.28 3.07 -11.32
C GLY A 238 2.52 2.47 -11.94
N ASP A 239 2.59 1.13 -11.89
CA ASP A 239 3.67 0.37 -12.52
C ASP A 239 3.15 -0.47 -13.68
N GLY A 240 3.85 -0.39 -14.82
CA GLY A 240 3.72 -1.27 -15.95
C GLY A 240 4.83 -2.29 -16.02
N ILE A 241 4.71 -3.25 -16.93
CA ILE A 241 5.72 -4.28 -17.19
C ILE A 241 5.95 -4.47 -18.68
N TYR A 242 7.21 -4.75 -19.00
CA TYR A 242 7.62 -5.34 -20.25
C TYR A 242 8.19 -6.73 -20.00
N VAL A 243 8.07 -7.66 -20.93
CA VAL A 243 8.50 -9.05 -20.77
C VAL A 243 9.51 -9.44 -21.85
N GLY A 244 10.57 -10.15 -21.47
CA GLY A 244 11.61 -10.63 -22.37
C GLY A 244 12.16 -12.01 -21.98
N ASP A 245 13.04 -12.53 -22.81
CA ASP A 245 13.66 -13.85 -22.60
C ASP A 245 15.08 -13.73 -22.01
N THR A 246 15.60 -12.52 -21.89
CA THR A 246 16.89 -12.23 -21.23
C THR A 246 16.78 -11.02 -20.31
N PRO A 247 17.63 -10.88 -19.28
CA PRO A 247 17.58 -9.77 -18.35
C PRO A 247 17.92 -8.40 -18.99
N LEU A 248 18.51 -8.37 -20.15
CA LEU A 248 18.82 -7.15 -20.92
C LEU A 248 18.02 -7.07 -22.24
N GLY A 249 16.87 -7.74 -22.31
CA GLY A 249 15.93 -7.72 -23.43
C GLY A 249 16.41 -8.46 -24.69
N PRO A 250 15.74 -8.24 -25.82
CA PRO A 250 14.65 -7.27 -26.03
C PRO A 250 13.41 -7.54 -25.19
N PHE A 251 12.64 -6.48 -24.92
CA PHE A 251 11.41 -6.54 -24.12
C PHE A 251 10.19 -6.15 -24.95
N GLU A 252 9.06 -6.81 -24.67
CA GLU A 252 7.76 -6.54 -25.27
C GLU A 252 6.77 -6.02 -24.23
N TYR A 253 5.97 -5.02 -24.59
CA TYR A 253 4.95 -4.44 -23.71
C TYR A 253 3.85 -5.47 -23.41
N VAL A 254 3.42 -5.55 -22.15
CA VAL A 254 2.30 -6.41 -21.75
C VAL A 254 0.99 -5.65 -21.94
N GLU A 255 0.08 -6.19 -22.73
CA GLU A 255 -1.17 -5.54 -23.14
C GLU A 255 -2.09 -5.17 -21.95
N ASP A 256 -2.06 -5.96 -20.88
CA ASP A 256 -2.89 -5.77 -19.67
C ASP A 256 -2.27 -4.77 -18.67
N ASN A 257 -1.28 -3.98 -19.09
CA ASN A 257 -0.73 -2.89 -18.27
C ASN A 257 -1.76 -1.79 -17.98
N PRO A 258 -1.57 -1.06 -16.84
CA PRO A 258 -0.54 -1.19 -15.82
C PRO A 258 -0.80 -2.37 -14.89
N PHE A 259 0.22 -3.11 -14.43
CA PHE A 259 0.06 -4.29 -13.58
C PHE A 259 -0.22 -3.94 -12.12
N SER A 260 0.26 -2.79 -11.65
CA SER A 260 0.00 -2.24 -10.32
C SER A 260 -0.55 -0.83 -10.44
N PHE A 261 -1.84 -0.65 -10.11
CA PHE A 261 -2.53 0.59 -10.37
C PHE A 261 -3.74 0.77 -9.44
N LYS A 262 -3.80 1.91 -8.73
CA LYS A 262 -4.89 2.24 -7.81
C LYS A 262 -5.34 3.69 -8.00
N PRO A 263 -6.17 3.97 -9.03
CA PRO A 263 -6.58 5.33 -9.36
C PRO A 263 -7.64 5.92 -8.41
N GLY A 264 -8.22 5.11 -7.52
CA GLY A 264 -9.30 5.52 -6.62
C GLY A 264 -9.26 4.83 -5.26
N GLY A 265 -10.28 5.06 -4.45
CA GLY A 265 -10.38 4.62 -3.06
C GLY A 265 -9.84 5.65 -2.07
N PHE A 266 -9.64 5.28 -0.81
CA PHE A 266 -9.19 6.17 0.25
C PHE A 266 -7.83 6.82 -0.06
N ILE A 267 -6.89 6.06 -0.61
CA ILE A 267 -5.58 6.53 -1.07
C ILE A 267 -5.27 5.91 -2.43
N GLY A 268 -4.74 6.71 -3.35
CA GLY A 268 -4.35 6.29 -4.69
C GLY A 268 -2.86 6.05 -4.83
N GLY A 269 -2.43 5.69 -6.05
CA GLY A 269 -1.04 5.38 -6.39
C GLY A 269 -0.83 3.88 -6.63
N ALA A 270 0.29 3.33 -6.27
CA ALA A 270 0.84 1.99 -6.44
C ALA A 270 1.94 1.92 -7.51
N GLY A 271 2.70 3.01 -7.67
CA GLY A 271 3.83 3.11 -8.60
C GLY A 271 5.19 3.21 -7.91
N HIS A 272 6.25 3.07 -8.70
CA HIS A 272 7.64 2.97 -8.29
C HIS A 272 7.81 1.99 -7.15
N GLY A 273 7.41 0.76 -7.42
CA GLY A 273 7.41 -0.30 -6.44
C GLY A 273 8.42 -1.40 -6.73
N HIS A 274 8.49 -2.33 -5.79
CA HIS A 274 9.33 -3.50 -5.84
C HIS A 274 8.50 -4.77 -5.63
N THR A 275 8.61 -5.72 -6.56
CA THR A 275 7.96 -7.03 -6.45
C THR A 275 8.94 -8.06 -5.88
N PHE A 276 8.57 -8.70 -4.79
CA PHE A 276 9.41 -9.65 -4.06
C PHE A 276 8.62 -10.91 -3.69
N GLN A 277 9.34 -11.95 -3.27
CA GLN A 277 8.73 -13.15 -2.69
C GLN A 277 8.80 -13.14 -1.17
N ASP A 278 7.69 -13.49 -0.50
CA ASP A 278 7.72 -13.77 0.93
C ASP A 278 8.39 -15.12 1.22
N LYS A 279 8.67 -15.37 2.49
CA LYS A 279 9.29 -16.63 2.96
C LYS A 279 8.48 -17.90 2.66
N TYR A 280 7.27 -17.77 2.20
CA TYR A 280 6.41 -18.88 1.76
C TYR A 280 6.35 -19.01 0.24
N GLY A 281 6.99 -18.07 -0.50
CA GLY A 281 7.01 -18.01 -1.95
C GLY A 281 5.79 -17.35 -2.57
N ASN A 282 5.01 -16.55 -1.82
CA ASN A 282 3.98 -15.68 -2.38
C ASN A 282 4.62 -14.40 -2.91
N TYR A 283 4.10 -13.88 -4.02
CA TYR A 283 4.56 -12.61 -4.57
C TYR A 283 3.79 -11.44 -3.97
N TRP A 284 4.52 -10.40 -3.64
CA TRP A 284 4.02 -9.14 -3.11
C TRP A 284 4.64 -7.99 -3.86
N HIS A 285 3.91 -6.89 -3.95
CA HIS A 285 4.40 -5.63 -4.47
C HIS A 285 4.29 -4.56 -3.39
N VAL A 286 5.40 -3.92 -3.06
CA VAL A 286 5.43 -2.73 -2.19
C VAL A 286 5.64 -1.52 -3.07
N ALA A 287 4.81 -0.46 -2.92
CA ALA A 287 4.85 0.69 -3.83
C ALA A 287 4.49 2.00 -3.13
N SER A 288 4.78 3.11 -3.80
CA SER A 288 4.42 4.46 -3.36
C SER A 288 2.91 4.69 -3.48
N MET A 289 2.31 5.22 -2.42
CA MET A 289 0.94 5.73 -2.39
C MET A 289 0.95 7.25 -2.20
N ILE A 290 0.04 7.95 -2.85
CA ILE A 290 0.13 9.37 -3.11
C ILE A 290 -0.86 10.15 -2.24
N ILE A 291 -0.35 11.17 -1.55
CA ILE A 291 -1.15 12.20 -0.86
C ILE A 291 -1.00 13.52 -1.61
N SER A 292 0.21 14.04 -1.77
CA SER A 292 0.60 15.22 -2.58
C SER A 292 -0.23 16.48 -2.32
N VAL A 293 -0.60 16.75 -1.06
CA VAL A 293 -1.38 17.92 -0.67
C VAL A 293 -0.48 19.08 -0.24
N ARG A 294 0.41 18.85 0.71
CA ARG A 294 1.34 19.89 1.19
C ARG A 294 2.56 20.03 0.30
N HIS A 295 2.98 18.92 -0.29
CA HIS A 295 4.13 18.86 -1.18
C HIS A 295 3.94 17.73 -2.19
N MET A 296 4.44 17.90 -3.42
CA MET A 296 4.34 16.88 -4.47
C MET A 296 4.91 15.51 -4.07
N PHE A 297 5.84 15.47 -3.11
CA PHE A 297 6.44 14.24 -2.59
C PHE A 297 5.88 13.82 -1.22
N GLU A 298 4.69 14.27 -0.83
CA GLU A 298 4.00 13.75 0.35
C GLU A 298 3.39 12.38 0.01
N ARG A 299 4.10 11.32 0.39
CA ARG A 299 3.80 9.95 -0.01
C ARG A 299 3.78 9.00 1.19
N ARG A 300 3.19 7.83 0.99
CA ARG A 300 3.16 6.70 1.93
C ARG A 300 3.50 5.41 1.17
N LEU A 301 3.59 4.30 1.88
CA LEU A 301 3.83 2.99 1.28
C LEU A 301 2.59 2.12 1.36
N GLY A 302 2.39 1.31 0.32
CA GLY A 302 1.36 0.29 0.26
C GLY A 302 1.95 -1.08 -0.03
N LEU A 303 1.32 -2.11 0.50
CA LEU A 303 1.65 -3.52 0.25
C LEU A 303 0.49 -4.19 -0.47
N PHE A 304 0.76 -4.84 -1.60
CA PHE A 304 -0.24 -5.43 -2.47
C PHE A 304 0.09 -6.89 -2.78
N PRO A 305 -0.87 -7.83 -2.66
CA PRO A 305 -0.67 -9.20 -3.13
C PRO A 305 -0.60 -9.21 -4.65
N VAL A 306 0.33 -10.01 -5.20
CA VAL A 306 0.55 -10.13 -6.64
C VAL A 306 0.18 -11.53 -7.11
N ALA A 307 -0.78 -11.63 -8.00
CA ALA A 307 -1.04 -12.84 -8.74
C ALA A 307 -0.06 -12.97 -9.90
N VAL A 308 0.54 -14.14 -10.03
CA VAL A 308 1.47 -14.47 -11.10
C VAL A 308 0.91 -15.66 -11.85
N SER A 309 0.76 -15.54 -13.16
CA SER A 309 0.17 -16.56 -14.01
C SER A 309 0.95 -16.68 -15.32
N SER A 310 1.32 -17.90 -15.71
CA SER A 310 1.95 -18.17 -17.00
C SER A 310 1.09 -17.74 -18.19
N ARG A 311 -0.23 -17.70 -18.01
CA ARG A 311 -1.18 -17.32 -19.06
C ARG A 311 -1.40 -15.82 -19.19
N ASN A 312 -1.34 -15.07 -18.08
CA ASN A 312 -1.80 -13.68 -18.00
C ASN A 312 -0.76 -12.71 -17.42
N GLY A 313 0.48 -13.18 -17.24
CA GLY A 313 1.54 -12.34 -16.68
C GLY A 313 1.35 -12.08 -15.18
N ILE A 314 1.65 -10.89 -14.76
CA ILE A 314 1.69 -10.46 -13.36
C ILE A 314 0.67 -9.33 -13.18
N TYR A 315 -0.11 -9.35 -12.10
CA TYR A 315 -0.97 -8.22 -11.72
C TYR A 315 -1.13 -8.11 -10.20
N ALA A 316 -1.20 -6.88 -9.70
CA ALA A 316 -1.35 -6.59 -8.28
C ALA A 316 -2.82 -6.35 -7.92
N HIS A 317 -3.27 -6.91 -6.80
CA HIS A 317 -4.61 -6.69 -6.26
C HIS A 317 -4.66 -5.38 -5.48
N THR A 318 -4.99 -4.28 -6.12
CA THR A 318 -4.93 -2.94 -5.53
C THR A 318 -6.26 -2.39 -5.04
N VAL A 319 -7.40 -2.82 -5.59
CA VAL A 319 -8.71 -2.19 -5.37
C VAL A 319 -9.15 -2.15 -3.91
N TRP A 320 -9.02 -3.26 -3.19
CA TRP A 320 -9.42 -3.38 -1.79
C TRP A 320 -8.23 -3.33 -0.81
N SER A 321 -7.06 -2.92 -1.28
CA SER A 321 -5.85 -2.91 -0.45
C SER A 321 -5.86 -1.85 0.66
N ASP A 322 -6.74 -0.87 0.59
CA ASP A 322 -7.04 0.12 1.63
C ASP A 322 -8.20 -0.30 2.56
N TYR A 323 -8.69 -1.53 2.41
CA TYR A 323 -9.57 -2.23 3.35
C TYR A 323 -8.76 -3.28 4.12
N PRO A 324 -9.24 -3.75 5.28
CA PRO A 324 -8.54 -4.78 6.03
C PRO A 324 -8.42 -6.10 5.26
N PHE A 325 -7.21 -6.65 5.19
CA PHE A 325 -6.92 -7.91 4.53
C PHE A 325 -5.90 -8.75 5.32
N TYR A 326 -5.89 -10.07 5.06
CA TYR A 326 -4.98 -11.00 5.70
C TYR A 326 -3.63 -11.05 5.02
N ILE A 327 -2.54 -11.14 5.82
CA ILE A 327 -1.25 -11.64 5.35
C ILE A 327 -1.18 -13.14 5.64
N PRO A 328 -1.15 -14.01 4.61
CA PRO A 328 -1.12 -15.46 4.81
C PRO A 328 0.22 -15.91 5.42
N ASN A 329 0.15 -17.00 6.19
CA ASN A 329 1.33 -17.65 6.80
C ASN A 329 1.71 -18.96 6.09
N ARG A 330 1.33 -19.08 4.82
CA ARG A 330 1.58 -20.23 3.95
C ARG A 330 1.57 -19.78 2.48
N LYS A 331 2.04 -20.65 1.60
CA LYS A 331 1.83 -20.46 0.15
C LYS A 331 0.34 -20.45 -0.17
N VAL A 332 -0.10 -19.46 -0.93
CA VAL A 332 -1.45 -19.33 -1.48
C VAL A 332 -1.38 -18.90 -2.94
N ASP A 333 -2.42 -19.19 -3.69
CA ASP A 333 -2.59 -18.70 -5.05
C ASP A 333 -3.45 -17.43 -4.99
N PHE A 334 -2.83 -16.28 -5.16
CA PHE A 334 -3.54 -14.99 -5.13
C PHE A 334 -4.49 -14.76 -6.29
N ASP A 335 -4.37 -15.53 -7.36
CA ASP A 335 -5.36 -15.52 -8.46
C ASP A 335 -6.71 -16.13 -8.04
N LYS A 336 -6.70 -17.02 -7.04
CA LYS A 336 -7.88 -17.76 -6.57
C LYS A 336 -8.25 -17.47 -5.11
N THR A 337 -7.38 -16.80 -4.35
CA THR A 337 -7.57 -16.58 -2.91
C THR A 337 -7.91 -15.12 -2.64
N ASP A 338 -9.14 -14.87 -2.21
CA ASP A 338 -9.52 -13.58 -1.65
C ASP A 338 -8.89 -13.42 -0.24
N LEU A 339 -8.06 -12.40 -0.08
CA LEU A 339 -7.45 -12.05 1.21
C LEU A 339 -8.33 -11.13 2.07
N SER A 340 -9.49 -10.70 1.57
CA SER A 340 -10.43 -9.87 2.31
C SER A 340 -10.85 -10.55 3.62
N VAL A 341 -10.91 -9.80 4.70
CA VAL A 341 -11.49 -10.28 5.97
C VAL A 341 -13.03 -10.28 5.94
N GLY A 342 -13.63 -9.80 4.85
CA GLY A 342 -15.09 -9.76 4.67
C GLY A 342 -15.77 -8.68 5.52
N TRP A 343 -15.04 -7.64 5.93
CA TRP A 343 -15.62 -6.48 6.64
C TRP A 343 -15.86 -5.34 5.64
N ASN A 344 -17.06 -4.77 5.73
CA ASN A 344 -17.47 -3.64 4.91
C ASN A 344 -17.19 -2.32 5.60
N LEU A 345 -17.04 -1.24 4.83
CA LEU A 345 -16.93 0.12 5.34
C LEU A 345 -18.30 0.58 5.87
N LEU A 346 -18.38 0.94 7.15
CA LEU A 346 -19.60 1.34 7.83
C LEU A 346 -19.76 2.86 7.95
N SER A 347 -18.65 3.61 7.86
CA SER A 347 -18.58 5.02 8.23
C SER A 347 -18.73 5.99 7.05
N TYR A 348 -18.72 5.55 5.79
CA TYR A 348 -18.71 6.43 4.63
C TYR A 348 -19.87 7.43 4.64
N ARG A 349 -19.52 8.72 4.69
CA ARG A 349 -20.45 9.87 4.73
C ARG A 349 -21.59 9.75 5.75
N LYS A 350 -21.39 8.97 6.79
CA LYS A 350 -22.28 8.93 7.94
C LYS A 350 -22.21 10.26 8.71
N PRO A 351 -23.26 10.67 9.43
CA PRO A 351 -23.25 11.90 10.22
C PRO A 351 -22.07 11.96 11.19
N VAL A 352 -21.35 13.08 11.20
CA VAL A 352 -20.17 13.29 12.05
C VAL A 352 -20.33 14.56 12.87
N GLN A 353 -19.94 14.49 14.14
CA GLN A 353 -19.84 15.61 15.06
C GLN A 353 -18.42 15.70 15.62
N ALA A 354 -18.01 16.89 16.00
CA ALA A 354 -16.70 17.12 16.62
C ALA A 354 -16.81 18.16 17.75
N SER A 355 -15.84 18.16 18.66
CA SER A 355 -15.69 19.16 19.72
C SER A 355 -15.53 20.56 19.16
N SER A 356 -14.77 20.69 18.08
CA SER A 356 -14.49 21.92 17.37
C SER A 356 -14.04 21.62 15.94
N SER A 357 -14.02 22.62 15.05
CA SER A 357 -13.46 22.50 13.69
C SER A 357 -12.85 23.81 13.24
N LEU A 358 -11.76 23.73 12.51
CA LEU A 358 -11.24 24.83 11.71
C LEU A 358 -12.08 24.99 10.43
N ALA A 359 -12.28 26.22 9.98
CA ALA A 359 -12.96 26.49 8.71
C ALA A 359 -12.20 25.86 7.54
N GLY A 360 -12.92 25.13 6.67
CA GLY A 360 -12.35 24.38 5.56
C GLY A 360 -11.85 22.97 5.93
N TYR A 361 -11.89 22.58 7.21
CA TYR A 361 -11.48 21.27 7.70
C TYR A 361 -12.61 20.62 8.51
N GLU A 362 -13.73 20.44 7.84
CA GLU A 362 -14.98 20.03 8.45
C GLU A 362 -14.98 18.56 8.90
N PRO A 363 -15.79 18.18 9.90
CA PRO A 363 -15.81 16.80 10.44
C PRO A 363 -16.05 15.73 9.39
N GLY A 364 -16.87 16.01 8.37
CA GLY A 364 -17.18 15.08 7.28
C GLY A 364 -15.99 14.69 6.41
N ASN A 365 -14.89 15.45 6.44
CA ASN A 365 -13.65 15.11 5.74
C ASN A 365 -12.92 13.91 6.37
N ALA A 366 -13.28 13.51 7.59
CA ALA A 366 -12.69 12.33 8.23
C ALA A 366 -13.33 11.02 7.80
N ASN A 367 -14.43 11.03 7.03
CA ASN A 367 -15.12 9.83 6.56
C ASN A 367 -15.65 9.92 5.11
N ASP A 368 -15.00 10.73 4.27
CA ASP A 368 -15.33 10.92 2.86
C ASP A 368 -14.57 10.00 1.89
N GLU A 369 -13.72 9.09 2.43
CA GLU A 369 -12.85 8.18 1.67
C GLU A 369 -11.81 8.91 0.79
N GLN A 370 -11.28 10.04 1.30
CA GLN A 370 -10.23 10.84 0.65
C GLN A 370 -9.14 11.17 1.66
N ILE A 371 -7.96 10.55 1.56
CA ILE A 371 -6.83 10.87 2.47
C ILE A 371 -6.29 12.29 2.26
N GLU A 372 -6.58 12.92 1.13
CA GLU A 372 -6.15 14.26 0.75
C GLU A 372 -6.98 15.36 1.44
N THR A 373 -8.12 15.02 2.03
CA THR A 373 -8.97 15.87 2.85
C THR A 373 -8.90 15.43 4.30
N TRP A 374 -9.16 16.33 5.24
CA TRP A 374 -9.16 15.96 6.65
C TRP A 374 -10.02 16.91 7.50
N TRP A 375 -10.49 16.40 8.61
CA TRP A 375 -10.97 17.21 9.71
C TRP A 375 -9.81 17.69 10.57
N ALA A 376 -9.89 18.95 11.06
CA ALA A 376 -8.99 19.47 12.08
C ALA A 376 -9.78 20.20 13.17
N ALA A 377 -9.57 19.82 14.41
CA ALA A 377 -10.01 20.59 15.58
C ALA A 377 -9.34 21.96 15.60
N GLN A 378 -9.93 22.94 16.30
CA GLN A 378 -9.32 24.25 16.47
C GLN A 378 -8.00 24.20 17.23
N THR A 379 -7.78 23.18 18.04
CA THR A 379 -6.58 23.02 18.86
C THR A 379 -6.06 21.59 18.88
N GLY A 380 -4.82 21.40 19.40
CA GLY A 380 -4.28 20.11 19.76
C GLY A 380 -4.50 19.73 21.23
N LYS A 381 -5.35 20.45 21.96
CA LYS A 381 -5.54 20.25 23.40
C LYS A 381 -6.17 18.89 23.72
N LYS A 382 -5.84 18.39 24.90
CA LYS A 382 -6.55 17.24 25.47
C LYS A 382 -8.05 17.52 25.54
N GLY A 383 -8.86 16.54 25.12
CA GLY A 383 -10.31 16.62 25.14
C GLY A 383 -10.96 17.00 23.81
N GLU A 384 -10.19 17.33 22.76
CA GLU A 384 -10.73 17.39 21.39
C GLU A 384 -11.19 16.00 20.96
N TRP A 385 -12.31 15.92 20.24
CA TRP A 385 -12.90 14.64 19.82
C TRP A 385 -13.64 14.74 18.49
N LEU A 386 -13.76 13.59 17.82
CA LEU A 386 -14.61 13.37 16.65
C LEU A 386 -15.49 12.15 16.88
N GLN A 387 -16.78 12.23 16.52
CA GLN A 387 -17.77 11.18 16.69
C GLN A 387 -18.51 10.91 15.39
N VAL A 388 -18.62 9.64 15.00
CA VAL A 388 -19.42 9.16 13.88
C VAL A 388 -20.69 8.49 14.42
N ASP A 389 -21.86 8.81 13.81
CA ASP A 389 -23.13 8.13 14.03
C ASP A 389 -23.40 7.16 12.86
N LEU A 390 -23.32 5.87 13.08
CA LEU A 390 -23.63 4.85 12.07
C LEU A 390 -25.12 4.78 11.70
N GLU A 391 -25.96 5.67 12.28
CA GLU A 391 -27.42 5.77 12.14
C GLU A 391 -28.20 4.60 12.74
N THR A 392 -27.67 3.40 12.68
CA THR A 392 -28.19 2.19 13.32
C THR A 392 -27.06 1.43 14.03
N PRO A 393 -27.37 0.64 15.08
CA PRO A 393 -26.35 -0.21 15.68
C PRO A 393 -25.86 -1.27 14.69
N MET A 394 -24.54 -1.30 14.45
CA MET A 394 -23.86 -2.23 13.53
C MET A 394 -22.80 -3.05 14.27
N LEU A 395 -22.40 -4.19 13.73
CA LEU A 395 -21.31 -5.00 14.25
C LEU A 395 -19.98 -4.44 13.77
N VAL A 396 -19.26 -3.75 14.66
CA VAL A 396 -17.93 -3.17 14.40
C VAL A 396 -16.85 -4.21 14.72
N ASN A 397 -15.92 -4.41 13.78
CA ASN A 397 -14.78 -5.33 13.89
C ASN A 397 -13.45 -4.58 14.01
N SER A 398 -13.28 -3.48 13.28
CA SER A 398 -12.04 -2.72 13.30
C SER A 398 -12.24 -1.24 12.99
N ILE A 399 -11.25 -0.42 13.34
CA ILE A 399 -11.22 1.01 13.10
C ILE A 399 -9.83 1.36 12.55
N HIS A 400 -9.78 2.01 11.40
CA HIS A 400 -8.56 2.52 10.80
C HIS A 400 -8.48 4.02 11.03
N VAL A 401 -7.49 4.44 11.83
CA VAL A 401 -7.24 5.84 12.18
C VAL A 401 -6.09 6.37 11.35
N ASN A 402 -6.31 7.50 10.68
CA ASN A 402 -5.30 8.17 9.88
C ASN A 402 -5.18 9.63 10.32
N PHE A 403 -4.06 9.98 10.93
CA PHE A 403 -3.79 11.34 11.38
C PHE A 403 -3.30 12.22 10.23
N ALA A 404 -3.67 13.50 10.25
CA ALA A 404 -3.37 14.45 9.18
C ALA A 404 -2.23 15.42 9.51
N ASP A 405 -1.70 15.43 10.72
CA ASP A 405 -0.60 16.31 11.17
C ASP A 405 -0.83 17.81 10.86
N HIS A 406 -2.08 18.30 11.01
CA HIS A 406 -2.44 19.67 10.65
C HIS A 406 -1.79 20.72 11.57
N HIS A 407 -1.16 21.72 10.97
CA HIS A 407 -0.40 22.78 11.65
C HIS A 407 0.80 22.29 12.50
N PHE A 408 1.24 21.06 12.31
CA PHE A 408 2.51 20.61 12.89
C PHE A 408 3.66 21.39 12.24
N LYS A 409 4.62 21.84 13.06
CA LYS A 409 5.87 22.49 12.62
C LYS A 409 7.06 21.64 13.02
N VAL A 410 7.06 20.41 12.54
CA VAL A 410 8.02 19.38 12.90
C VAL A 410 8.94 19.11 11.72
N PHE A 411 10.25 19.12 11.95
CA PHE A 411 11.28 18.85 10.94
C PHE A 411 12.32 17.89 11.52
N ALA A 412 12.84 16.99 10.71
CA ALA A 412 13.89 16.09 11.13
C ALA A 412 15.25 16.83 11.29
N PRO A 413 16.13 16.43 12.24
CA PRO A 413 15.89 15.38 13.23
C PRO A 413 14.94 15.84 14.34
N HIS A 414 13.91 15.07 14.60
CA HIS A 414 12.93 15.33 15.64
C HIS A 414 12.54 14.00 16.32
N PRO A 415 12.28 13.98 17.63
CA PRO A 415 11.71 12.81 18.28
C PRO A 415 10.40 12.37 17.59
N PRO A 416 10.05 11.09 17.66
CA PRO A 416 8.79 10.59 17.11
C PRO A 416 7.58 11.38 17.62
N VAL A 417 6.62 11.66 16.73
CA VAL A 417 5.35 12.29 17.10
C VAL A 417 4.40 11.21 17.56
N VAL A 418 4.10 11.20 18.84
CA VAL A 418 3.29 10.15 19.46
C VAL A 418 1.88 10.66 19.73
N TYR A 419 0.90 10.06 19.05
CA TYR A 419 -0.52 10.31 19.31
C TYR A 419 -0.99 9.49 20.51
N GLN A 420 -1.57 10.17 21.51
CA GLN A 420 -2.20 9.54 22.67
C GLN A 420 -3.70 9.87 22.68
N PHE A 421 -4.52 8.85 22.60
CA PHE A 421 -5.97 8.97 22.45
C PHE A 421 -6.66 7.72 22.98
N PHE A 422 -7.98 7.72 22.96
CA PHE A 422 -8.78 6.53 23.17
C PHE A 422 -10.00 6.55 22.25
N ILE A 423 -10.55 5.35 21.98
CA ILE A 423 -11.71 5.18 21.12
C ILE A 423 -12.81 4.52 21.95
N GLU A 424 -14.00 5.13 21.94
CA GLU A 424 -15.17 4.68 22.63
C GLU A 424 -16.28 4.30 21.65
N GLY A 425 -17.10 3.31 22.03
CA GLY A 425 -18.32 2.94 21.34
C GLY A 425 -19.55 3.07 22.23
N SER A 426 -20.69 3.39 21.64
CA SER A 426 -21.97 3.48 22.34
C SER A 426 -23.12 2.99 21.46
N ALA A 427 -24.10 2.30 22.06
CA ALA A 427 -25.33 1.91 21.37
C ALA A 427 -26.40 3.02 21.39
N ASP A 428 -26.40 3.89 22.41
CA ASP A 428 -27.46 4.86 22.71
C ASP A 428 -26.98 6.32 22.77
N GLY A 429 -25.67 6.56 22.59
CA GLY A 429 -25.01 7.87 22.71
C GLY A 429 -24.89 8.40 24.16
N LYS A 430 -25.28 7.61 25.15
CA LYS A 430 -25.30 7.99 26.59
C LYS A 430 -24.32 7.15 27.40
N LYS A 431 -24.30 5.85 27.19
CA LYS A 431 -23.37 4.92 27.86
C LYS A 431 -22.26 4.56 26.89
N TRP A 432 -21.04 4.90 27.25
CA TRP A 432 -19.85 4.70 26.46
C TRP A 432 -18.99 3.57 27.04
N MET A 433 -18.46 2.72 26.19
CA MET A 433 -17.49 1.70 26.53
C MET A 433 -16.18 1.98 25.82
N ASN A 434 -15.07 1.82 26.50
CA ASN A 434 -13.75 1.92 25.90
C ASN A 434 -13.51 0.72 24.97
N LEU A 435 -13.21 0.99 23.71
CA LEU A 435 -12.88 -0.02 22.70
C LEU A 435 -11.37 -0.17 22.54
N PHE A 436 -10.64 0.97 22.50
CA PHE A 436 -9.20 1.02 22.40
C PHE A 436 -8.63 2.14 23.27
N ASP A 437 -7.59 1.83 24.00
CA ASP A 437 -6.92 2.76 24.93
C ASP A 437 -5.44 2.94 24.55
N GLU A 438 -5.15 4.07 23.93
CA GLU A 438 -3.81 4.46 23.48
C GLU A 438 -3.28 5.67 24.28
N ARG A 439 -3.79 5.90 25.50
CA ARG A 439 -3.35 7.01 26.38
C ARG A 439 -1.89 6.90 26.80
N GLU A 440 -1.36 5.69 26.84
CA GLU A 440 0.05 5.39 27.15
C GLU A 440 0.85 4.97 25.91
N ASN A 441 0.33 5.23 24.68
CA ASN A 441 1.06 4.92 23.46
C ASN A 441 2.42 5.64 23.44
N GLY A 442 3.47 4.92 23.09
CA GLY A 442 4.84 5.42 22.92
C GLY A 442 5.37 5.33 21.49
N LYS A 443 4.51 4.97 20.51
CA LYS A 443 4.91 4.77 19.12
C LYS A 443 4.36 5.85 18.20
N ASP A 444 5.14 6.19 17.20
CA ASP A 444 4.73 7.04 16.08
C ASP A 444 4.10 6.19 14.99
N GLU A 445 2.78 6.04 15.02
CA GLU A 445 1.99 5.20 14.11
C GLU A 445 0.80 6.00 13.54
N PRO A 446 1.01 6.83 12.50
CA PRO A 446 -0.03 7.74 12.00
C PRO A 446 -1.17 7.07 11.23
N HIS A 447 -1.03 5.79 10.82
CA HIS A 447 -1.99 5.06 9.99
C HIS A 447 -2.31 3.69 10.59
N ARG A 448 -2.93 3.67 11.78
CA ARG A 448 -3.09 2.43 12.54
C ARG A 448 -4.47 1.79 12.38
N LEU A 449 -4.47 0.50 12.04
CA LEU A 449 -5.66 -0.35 12.08
C LEU A 449 -5.80 -0.99 13.47
N PHE A 450 -6.91 -0.71 14.13
CA PHE A 450 -7.31 -1.32 15.40
C PHE A 450 -8.32 -2.43 15.15
N THR A 451 -8.06 -3.62 15.65
CA THR A 451 -8.94 -4.80 15.48
C THR A 451 -9.45 -5.28 16.80
N LEU A 452 -10.76 -5.42 16.94
CA LEU A 452 -11.41 -5.97 18.13
C LEU A 452 -11.30 -7.50 18.17
N ASP A 453 -11.04 -8.07 19.33
CA ASP A 453 -11.03 -9.53 19.54
C ASP A 453 -12.39 -10.17 19.20
N LYS A 454 -13.48 -9.46 19.47
CA LYS A 454 -14.84 -9.82 19.13
C LYS A 454 -15.57 -8.58 18.60
N PRO A 455 -16.41 -8.72 17.58
CA PRO A 455 -17.19 -7.60 17.08
C PRO A 455 -18.10 -7.05 18.19
N VAL A 456 -18.25 -5.73 18.22
CA VAL A 456 -19.10 -5.02 19.18
C VAL A 456 -20.24 -4.33 18.45
N LYS A 457 -21.47 -4.50 18.95
CA LYS A 457 -22.65 -3.85 18.36
C LYS A 457 -22.83 -2.47 18.94
N VAL A 458 -22.52 -1.43 18.14
CA VAL A 458 -22.62 -0.01 18.52
C VAL A 458 -23.17 0.83 17.37
N ARG A 459 -23.76 1.99 17.71
CA ARG A 459 -24.19 3.00 16.74
C ARG A 459 -23.20 4.17 16.67
N TYR A 460 -22.68 4.59 17.80
CA TYR A 460 -21.77 5.74 17.88
C TYR A 460 -20.35 5.29 18.18
N LEU A 461 -19.40 5.90 17.51
CA LEU A 461 -17.98 5.73 17.78
C LEU A 461 -17.34 7.11 17.92
N ARG A 462 -16.47 7.27 18.92
CA ARG A 462 -15.80 8.53 19.21
C ARG A 462 -14.33 8.30 19.48
N ILE A 463 -13.47 9.09 18.84
CA ILE A 463 -12.05 9.19 19.15
C ILE A 463 -11.80 10.49 19.93
N CYS A 464 -11.08 10.38 21.04
CA CYS A 464 -10.80 11.49 21.94
C CYS A 464 -9.30 11.68 22.11
N ASN A 465 -8.81 12.91 21.91
CA ASN A 465 -7.42 13.27 22.18
C ASN A 465 -7.14 13.25 23.69
N ALA A 466 -6.14 12.50 24.11
CA ALA A 466 -5.77 12.32 25.52
C ALA A 466 -4.58 13.15 25.96
N LYS A 467 -3.79 13.70 25.02
CA LYS A 467 -2.58 14.48 25.28
C LYS A 467 -2.55 15.73 24.41
N GLU A 468 -2.08 16.84 24.98
CA GLU A 468 -1.79 18.03 24.19
C GLU A 468 -0.68 17.76 23.18
N MET A 469 -0.87 18.20 21.94
CA MET A 469 0.07 18.02 20.85
C MET A 469 0.43 19.35 20.19
N ASP A 470 1.58 19.34 19.53
CA ASP A 470 2.02 20.46 18.71
C ASP A 470 1.27 20.43 17.37
N GLY A 471 0.43 21.43 17.12
CA GLY A 471 -0.51 21.45 16.01
C GLY A 471 -1.95 21.12 16.44
N CYS A 472 -2.82 20.78 15.48
CA CYS A 472 -4.22 20.47 15.71
C CYS A 472 -4.47 18.96 15.79
N PHE A 473 -5.42 18.52 16.63
CA PHE A 473 -5.93 17.16 16.55
C PHE A 473 -6.70 17.01 15.24
N SER A 474 -6.21 16.17 14.32
CA SER A 474 -6.68 16.14 12.93
C SER A 474 -6.63 14.74 12.33
N LEU A 475 -7.67 14.39 11.58
CA LEU A 475 -7.87 13.05 11.00
C LEU A 475 -8.21 13.18 9.52
N SER A 476 -7.40 12.57 8.66
CA SER A 476 -7.72 12.33 7.26
C SER A 476 -8.56 11.07 7.06
N GLY A 477 -8.68 10.22 8.08
CA GLY A 477 -9.56 9.04 8.03
C GLY A 477 -9.88 8.50 9.42
N PHE A 478 -11.18 8.39 9.71
CA PHE A 478 -11.73 7.62 10.81
C PHE A 478 -12.68 6.58 10.23
N ARG A 479 -12.08 5.51 9.72
CA ARG A 479 -12.73 4.48 8.92
C ARG A 479 -13.14 3.31 9.79
N VAL A 480 -14.43 3.00 9.83
CA VAL A 480 -15.01 1.93 10.66
C VAL A 480 -15.38 0.75 9.77
N PHE A 481 -14.90 -0.43 10.11
CA PHE A 481 -15.16 -1.66 9.36
C PHE A 481 -15.91 -2.70 10.18
N GLY A 482 -16.80 -3.42 9.49
CA GLY A 482 -17.63 -4.45 10.14
C GLY A 482 -18.74 -4.96 9.24
N LYS A 483 -19.92 -5.19 9.83
CA LYS A 483 -21.10 -5.68 9.11
C LYS A 483 -22.34 -4.92 9.52
N GLY A 484 -23.08 -4.40 8.54
CA GLY A 484 -24.43 -3.92 8.70
C GLY A 484 -25.44 -5.10 8.85
N GLU A 485 -26.68 -4.78 9.22
CA GLU A 485 -27.77 -5.76 9.39
C GLU A 485 -28.83 -5.68 8.29
N GLY A 486 -28.57 -4.95 7.22
CA GLY A 486 -29.47 -4.76 6.09
C GLY A 486 -29.21 -5.70 4.92
N ALA A 487 -29.75 -5.36 3.75
CA ALA A 487 -29.52 -6.06 2.50
C ALA A 487 -28.40 -5.41 1.69
N ALA A 488 -27.64 -6.22 0.96
CA ALA A 488 -26.75 -5.73 -0.08
C ALA A 488 -27.55 -5.01 -1.19
N PRO A 489 -26.91 -4.11 -1.97
CA PRO A 489 -27.57 -3.44 -3.08
C PRO A 489 -28.03 -4.42 -4.15
N SER A 490 -29.03 -4.04 -4.93
CA SER A 490 -29.43 -4.82 -6.11
C SER A 490 -28.34 -4.74 -7.21
N LYS A 491 -28.39 -5.70 -8.14
CA LYS A 491 -27.51 -5.70 -9.33
C LYS A 491 -27.65 -4.39 -10.09
N VAL A 492 -26.51 -3.84 -10.52
CA VAL A 492 -26.47 -2.60 -11.31
C VAL A 492 -27.18 -2.79 -12.66
N THR A 493 -27.99 -1.81 -13.02
CA THR A 493 -28.71 -1.73 -14.30
C THR A 493 -28.24 -0.51 -15.10
N GLY A 494 -28.53 -0.49 -16.40
CA GLY A 494 -28.21 0.63 -17.28
C GLY A 494 -26.71 0.87 -17.51
N PHE A 495 -25.84 -0.08 -17.18
CA PHE A 495 -24.39 0.10 -17.34
C PHE A 495 -24.01 0.26 -18.81
N ARG A 496 -23.26 1.32 -19.10
CA ARG A 496 -22.70 1.65 -20.41
C ARG A 496 -21.25 2.04 -20.28
N ALA A 497 -20.41 1.52 -21.18
CA ALA A 497 -19.03 1.91 -21.38
C ALA A 497 -18.87 2.44 -22.81
N ILE A 498 -18.54 3.72 -22.95
CA ILE A 498 -18.44 4.41 -24.24
C ILE A 498 -16.99 4.85 -24.40
N ARG A 499 -16.31 4.27 -25.42
CA ARG A 499 -14.98 4.68 -25.81
C ARG A 499 -15.06 5.99 -26.62
N ASP A 500 -14.20 6.95 -26.32
CA ASP A 500 -14.15 8.21 -27.04
C ASP A 500 -13.77 7.99 -28.52
N SER A 501 -14.37 8.77 -29.43
CA SER A 501 -14.14 8.63 -30.87
C SER A 501 -12.82 9.22 -31.32
N GLU A 502 -12.33 10.25 -30.66
CA GLU A 502 -11.11 10.98 -31.01
C GLU A 502 -9.90 10.41 -30.26
N ASP A 503 -10.01 10.28 -28.93
CA ASP A 503 -8.95 9.71 -28.11
C ASP A 503 -9.35 8.33 -27.57
N LYS A 504 -8.85 7.28 -28.21
CA LYS A 504 -9.14 5.89 -27.85
C LYS A 504 -8.63 5.45 -26.48
N ARG A 505 -7.87 6.30 -25.77
CA ARG A 505 -7.42 6.04 -24.39
C ARG A 505 -8.50 6.39 -23.35
N ILE A 506 -9.59 7.01 -23.78
CA ILE A 506 -10.65 7.50 -22.90
C ILE A 506 -11.88 6.62 -22.97
N PHE A 507 -12.41 6.25 -21.79
CA PHE A 507 -13.74 5.67 -21.64
C PHE A 507 -14.60 6.50 -20.69
N ARG A 508 -15.88 6.64 -21.04
CA ARG A 508 -16.91 7.20 -20.17
C ARG A 508 -17.88 6.11 -19.76
N PHE A 509 -18.08 5.98 -18.46
CA PHE A 509 -18.95 4.99 -17.87
C PHE A 509 -20.15 5.67 -17.21
N THR A 510 -21.34 5.10 -17.40
CA THR A 510 -22.58 5.54 -16.74
C THR A 510 -23.42 4.34 -16.38
N TRP A 511 -24.21 4.45 -15.32
CA TRP A 511 -25.14 3.42 -14.86
C TRP A 511 -26.27 4.01 -14.03
N ASP A 512 -27.33 3.24 -13.83
CA ASP A 512 -28.43 3.65 -12.95
C ASP A 512 -28.00 3.61 -11.49
N ALA A 513 -28.26 4.68 -10.74
CA ALA A 513 -27.99 4.71 -9.31
C ALA A 513 -28.81 3.64 -8.58
N GLN A 514 -28.14 2.78 -7.82
CA GLN A 514 -28.81 1.69 -7.09
C GLN A 514 -29.25 2.18 -5.71
N LYS A 515 -30.49 1.93 -5.35
CA LYS A 515 -31.01 2.25 -4.02
C LYS A 515 -30.21 1.52 -2.93
N GLY A 516 -29.74 2.27 -1.94
CA GLY A 516 -28.95 1.75 -0.82
C GLY A 516 -27.52 1.37 -1.13
N ALA A 517 -27.01 1.70 -2.32
CA ALA A 517 -25.58 1.56 -2.62
C ALA A 517 -24.78 2.67 -1.93
N THR A 518 -23.68 2.30 -1.30
CA THR A 518 -22.63 3.22 -0.81
C THR A 518 -21.69 3.62 -1.94
N GLY A 519 -21.36 2.67 -2.83
CA GLY A 519 -20.48 2.88 -3.96
C GLY A 519 -20.51 1.70 -4.93
N TYR A 520 -19.60 1.75 -5.88
CA TYR A 520 -19.50 0.78 -6.97
C TYR A 520 -18.04 0.37 -7.16
N VAL A 521 -17.84 -0.87 -7.62
CA VAL A 521 -16.55 -1.36 -8.10
C VAL A 521 -16.67 -1.59 -9.60
N LEU A 522 -16.00 -0.75 -10.37
CA LEU A 522 -15.82 -0.91 -11.80
C LEU A 522 -14.56 -1.76 -12.02
N ARG A 523 -14.69 -2.88 -12.75
CA ARG A 523 -13.60 -3.78 -13.09
C ARG A 523 -13.37 -3.79 -14.58
N TRP A 524 -12.10 -3.99 -14.99
CA TRP A 524 -11.75 -4.13 -16.40
C TRP A 524 -10.55 -5.05 -16.59
N GLY A 525 -10.39 -5.50 -17.83
CA GLY A 525 -9.27 -6.30 -18.30
C GLY A 525 -9.33 -6.48 -19.80
N THR A 526 -8.26 -6.96 -20.40
CA THR A 526 -8.17 -7.28 -21.83
C THR A 526 -8.75 -8.66 -22.19
N GLN A 527 -9.15 -9.44 -21.18
CA GLN A 527 -9.77 -10.76 -21.36
C GLN A 527 -11.15 -10.80 -20.70
N LYS A 528 -12.14 -11.36 -21.43
CA LYS A 528 -13.54 -11.39 -21.02
C LYS A 528 -13.79 -12.11 -19.68
N ASP A 529 -13.06 -13.16 -19.42
CA ASP A 529 -13.18 -14.01 -18.24
C ASP A 529 -12.23 -13.61 -17.11
N LYS A 530 -11.41 -12.57 -17.32
CA LYS A 530 -10.43 -12.11 -16.36
C LYS A 530 -10.30 -10.59 -16.36
N LEU A 531 -10.93 -9.96 -15.38
CA LEU A 531 -10.88 -8.52 -15.15
C LEU A 531 -9.89 -8.22 -14.00
N THR A 532 -8.64 -7.99 -14.36
CA THR A 532 -7.51 -7.86 -13.44
C THR A 532 -7.48 -6.55 -12.69
N HIS A 533 -8.08 -5.50 -13.26
CA HIS A 533 -8.07 -4.15 -12.73
C HIS A 533 -9.42 -3.77 -12.13
N ALA A 534 -9.38 -2.86 -11.17
CA ALA A 534 -10.60 -2.30 -10.62
C ALA A 534 -10.39 -0.91 -10.00
N VAL A 535 -11.48 -0.14 -9.93
CA VAL A 535 -11.56 1.12 -9.21
C VAL A 535 -12.85 1.19 -8.40
N THR A 536 -12.74 1.74 -7.18
CA THR A 536 -13.91 2.08 -6.36
C THR A 536 -14.40 3.46 -6.74
N VAL A 537 -15.70 3.57 -7.06
CA VAL A 537 -16.37 4.80 -7.47
C VAL A 537 -17.58 5.05 -6.56
N PHE A 538 -17.75 6.29 -6.09
CA PHE A 538 -18.84 6.66 -5.19
C PHE A 538 -19.95 7.47 -5.89
N ASP A 539 -19.84 7.65 -7.19
CA ASP A 539 -20.85 8.28 -8.06
C ASP A 539 -21.40 7.21 -9.04
N ASN A 540 -22.43 7.55 -9.81
CA ASN A 540 -23.01 6.70 -10.85
C ASN A 540 -22.50 7.00 -12.27
N GLN A 541 -21.37 7.69 -12.36
CA GLN A 541 -20.62 7.95 -13.59
C GLN A 541 -19.11 7.96 -13.30
N TYR A 542 -18.31 7.67 -14.31
CA TYR A 542 -16.85 7.73 -14.21
C TYR A 542 -16.23 7.97 -15.58
N GLU A 543 -15.25 8.88 -15.68
CA GLU A 543 -14.39 9.04 -16.85
C GLU A 543 -12.98 8.58 -16.51
N ALA A 544 -12.42 7.71 -17.35
CA ALA A 544 -11.07 7.18 -17.22
C ALA A 544 -10.29 7.40 -18.52
N ARG A 545 -9.05 7.88 -18.41
CA ARG A 545 -8.17 8.26 -19.54
C ARG A 545 -6.92 7.40 -19.62
N TYR A 546 -6.84 6.35 -18.84
CA TYR A 546 -5.65 5.52 -18.64
C TYR A 546 -5.66 4.22 -19.46
N PHE A 547 -6.51 4.08 -20.45
CA PHE A 547 -6.58 2.88 -21.29
C PHE A 547 -5.53 2.87 -22.41
N ASN A 548 -5.13 1.67 -22.86
CA ASN A 548 -4.27 1.51 -24.00
C ASN A 548 -5.08 1.74 -25.29
N ARG A 549 -4.54 2.56 -26.19
CA ARG A 549 -5.24 3.03 -27.40
C ARG A 549 -5.72 1.91 -28.30
N ASP A 550 -4.90 0.87 -28.45
CA ASP A 550 -5.10 -0.18 -29.47
C ASP A 550 -5.66 -1.48 -28.87
N SER A 551 -5.88 -1.54 -27.53
CA SER A 551 -6.40 -2.73 -26.84
C SER A 551 -7.93 -2.75 -26.77
N GLU A 552 -8.51 -3.95 -26.80
CA GLU A 552 -9.91 -4.19 -26.45
C GLU A 552 -10.07 -4.40 -24.94
N TYR A 553 -11.19 -3.95 -24.40
CA TYR A 553 -11.47 -4.06 -22.97
C TYR A 553 -12.85 -4.64 -22.69
N TYR A 554 -12.91 -5.45 -21.64
CA TYR A 554 -14.13 -5.98 -21.05
C TYR A 554 -14.34 -5.33 -19.68
N PHE A 555 -15.61 -5.07 -19.34
CA PHE A 555 -15.97 -4.34 -18.12
C PHE A 555 -17.06 -5.05 -17.35
N SER A 556 -17.02 -4.89 -16.02
CA SER A 556 -18.15 -5.22 -15.13
C SER A 556 -18.27 -4.18 -14.03
N ILE A 557 -19.47 -4.07 -13.46
CA ILE A 557 -19.70 -3.18 -12.34
C ILE A 557 -20.55 -3.89 -11.29
N THR A 558 -20.21 -3.66 -10.01
CA THR A 558 -20.93 -4.21 -8.85
C THR A 558 -21.17 -3.08 -7.85
N ALA A 559 -22.37 -2.94 -7.34
CA ALA A 559 -22.69 -2.04 -6.25
C ALA A 559 -22.36 -2.68 -4.90
N PHE A 560 -21.98 -1.88 -3.90
CA PHE A 560 -21.73 -2.34 -2.53
C PHE A 560 -22.28 -1.36 -1.49
N ASN A 561 -22.51 -1.84 -0.28
CA ASN A 561 -22.82 -1.05 0.91
C ASN A 561 -22.24 -1.70 2.17
N GLU A 562 -22.65 -1.23 3.34
CA GLU A 562 -22.26 -1.77 4.65
C GLU A 562 -22.70 -3.22 4.89
N ASN A 563 -23.59 -3.77 4.05
CA ASN A 563 -24.11 -5.14 4.15
C ASN A 563 -23.47 -6.11 3.14
N GLY A 564 -22.65 -5.61 2.21
CA GLY A 564 -21.95 -6.38 1.17
C GLY A 564 -22.19 -5.88 -0.26
N ASN A 565 -21.92 -6.74 -1.24
CA ASN A 565 -22.04 -6.51 -2.68
C ASN A 565 -22.81 -7.64 -3.39
#